data_fdacf6d5412d6377c7cbf4fcda774078
#
_entry.id   fdacf6d5412d6377c7cbf4fcda774078
#
_cell.length_a   1.000
_cell.length_b   1.000
_cell.length_c   1.000
_cell.angle_alpha   90.00
_cell.angle_beta   90.00
_cell.angle_gamma   90.00
#
_symmetry.space_group_name_H-M   'P 1'
#
loop_
_entity.id
_entity.type
_entity.pdbx_description
1 polymer ?
#
loop_
_entity_poly.entity_id
_entity_poly.type
_entity_poly.pdbx_seq_one_letter_code
_entity_poly.pdbx_strand_id
1 'polypeptide(L)'
;VRELVDLAAWRQFATEERRAGKRVGLVPTMGALHDGHVSLFRAARAGCDVVIATIFVNPRQFADENDLAHYPRTLDRDRLLAQECGVDCLVVPTLEEMWPDYPQCTPTTVSVRGIGDVFEGADRPGHFDGVASVVAKLFAVTGPSRAFFGEKDFQQLAVVRQLADDLGFDVEVVGCPIVRDGDGLALSSRNVRLSAEGRRRALGLSRALSYVATASARASTL
;
A
#
# COMPACT_ATOMS: atom_id res chain seq x y z
N VAL A 1 18.86 -4.75 -7.20
CA VAL A 1 17.44 -4.60 -7.56
C VAL A 1 17.32 -4.25 -9.05
N ARG A 2 16.46 -4.94 -9.79
CA ARG A 2 16.08 -4.58 -11.16
C ARG A 2 15.06 -3.46 -11.11
N GLU A 3 15.27 -2.35 -11.81
CA GLU A 3 14.28 -1.28 -11.90
C GLU A 3 13.53 -1.32 -13.23
N LEU A 4 12.20 -1.18 -13.17
CA LEU A 4 11.30 -1.17 -14.32
C LEU A 4 10.37 0.05 -14.24
N VAL A 5 10.10 0.67 -15.38
CA VAL A 5 9.15 1.80 -15.49
C VAL A 5 7.94 1.46 -16.36
N ASP A 6 8.06 0.45 -17.18
CA ASP A 6 7.14 0.01 -18.21
C ASP A 6 6.28 -1.15 -17.70
N LEU A 7 4.96 -1.07 -17.87
CA LEU A 7 4.03 -2.09 -17.40
C LEU A 7 4.14 -3.41 -18.18
N ALA A 8 4.54 -3.39 -19.45
CA ALA A 8 4.73 -4.60 -20.24
C ALA A 8 5.97 -5.35 -19.79
N ALA A 9 7.07 -4.64 -19.54
CA ALA A 9 8.30 -5.22 -18.98
C ALA A 9 8.07 -5.80 -17.57
N TRP A 10 7.28 -5.12 -16.73
CA TRP A 10 6.88 -5.66 -15.44
C TRP A 10 6.07 -6.95 -15.58
N ARG A 11 5.02 -6.95 -16.41
CA ARG A 11 4.20 -8.15 -16.67
C ARG A 11 5.05 -9.31 -17.17
N GLN A 12 5.98 -9.03 -18.07
CA GLN A 12 6.90 -10.04 -18.59
C GLN A 12 7.76 -10.61 -17.47
N PHE A 13 8.41 -9.77 -16.67
CA PHE A 13 9.23 -10.19 -15.53
C PHE A 13 8.45 -11.10 -14.58
N ALA A 14 7.29 -10.64 -14.10
CA ALA A 14 6.47 -11.42 -13.17
C ALA A 14 6.03 -12.78 -13.80
N THR A 15 5.75 -12.81 -15.10
CA THR A 15 5.35 -14.02 -15.82
C THR A 15 6.52 -15.00 -15.96
N GLU A 16 7.71 -14.52 -16.27
CA GLU A 16 8.93 -15.33 -16.37
C GLU A 16 9.28 -15.99 -15.04
N GLU A 17 9.20 -15.22 -13.94
CA GLU A 17 9.47 -15.72 -12.60
C GLU A 17 8.47 -16.83 -12.19
N ARG A 18 7.17 -16.63 -12.47
CA ARG A 18 6.15 -17.67 -12.23
C ARG A 18 6.35 -18.91 -13.10
N ARG A 19 6.72 -18.76 -14.37
CA ARG A 19 7.06 -19.90 -15.26
C ARG A 19 8.25 -20.69 -14.77
N ALA A 20 9.16 -20.04 -14.05
CA ALA A 20 10.28 -20.70 -13.36
C ALA A 20 9.87 -21.38 -12.03
N GLY A 21 8.56 -21.46 -11.73
CA GLY A 21 8.02 -22.08 -10.52
C GLY A 21 8.15 -21.25 -9.25
N LYS A 22 8.50 -19.97 -9.36
CA LYS A 22 8.69 -19.08 -8.21
C LYS A 22 7.39 -18.44 -7.74
N ARG A 23 7.24 -18.30 -6.43
CA ARG A 23 6.16 -17.52 -5.81
C ARG A 23 6.51 -16.04 -5.86
N VAL A 24 5.63 -15.25 -6.44
CA VAL A 24 5.80 -13.80 -6.59
C VAL A 24 5.10 -13.08 -5.43
N GLY A 25 5.84 -12.23 -4.72
CA GLY A 25 5.33 -11.27 -3.74
C GLY A 25 5.24 -9.87 -4.34
N LEU A 26 4.14 -9.18 -4.11
CA LEU A 26 3.91 -7.79 -4.51
C LEU A 26 3.78 -6.92 -3.28
N VAL A 27 4.52 -5.82 -3.22
CA VAL A 27 4.42 -4.81 -2.15
C VAL A 27 4.13 -3.44 -2.78
N PRO A 28 2.86 -3.05 -2.89
CA PRO A 28 2.49 -1.74 -3.40
C PRO A 28 2.85 -0.63 -2.43
N THR A 29 3.55 0.42 -2.93
CA THR A 29 3.87 1.61 -2.14
C THR A 29 3.73 2.89 -2.95
N MET A 30 3.67 4.02 -2.25
CA MET A 30 3.76 5.35 -2.86
C MET A 30 5.15 5.98 -2.67
N GLY A 31 6.16 5.24 -2.23
CA GLY A 31 7.47 5.75 -1.89
C GLY A 31 7.54 6.43 -0.52
N ALA A 32 8.57 7.24 -0.30
CA ALA A 32 8.96 7.77 1.01
C ALA A 32 9.03 6.65 2.06
N LEU A 33 9.79 5.61 1.71
CA LEU A 33 9.86 4.36 2.45
C LEU A 33 10.39 4.56 3.89
N HIS A 34 9.85 3.78 4.80
CA HIS A 34 10.19 3.76 6.23
C HIS A 34 10.07 2.33 6.78
N ASP A 35 10.40 2.10 8.05
CA ASP A 35 10.43 0.77 8.66
C ASP A 35 9.10 0.02 8.58
N GLY A 36 7.97 0.70 8.47
CA GLY A 36 6.68 0.09 8.15
C GLY A 36 6.71 -0.61 6.78
N HIS A 37 7.29 0.01 5.74
CA HIS A 37 7.47 -0.63 4.43
C HIS A 37 8.53 -1.73 4.48
N VAL A 38 9.62 -1.54 5.25
CA VAL A 38 10.64 -2.58 5.48
C VAL A 38 10.02 -3.85 6.06
N SER A 39 9.05 -3.71 6.97
CA SER A 39 8.35 -4.88 7.52
C SER A 39 7.54 -5.64 6.46
N LEU A 40 6.93 -4.94 5.48
CA LEU A 40 6.25 -5.57 4.35
C LEU A 40 7.23 -6.31 3.43
N PHE A 41 8.38 -5.70 3.12
CA PHE A 41 9.41 -6.35 2.30
C PHE A 41 9.95 -7.62 2.98
N ARG A 42 10.18 -7.59 4.29
CA ARG A 42 10.60 -8.76 5.07
C ARG A 42 9.53 -9.86 5.07
N ALA A 43 8.26 -9.51 5.25
CA ALA A 43 7.15 -10.44 5.19
C ALA A 43 7.03 -11.07 3.79
N ALA A 44 7.16 -10.26 2.73
CA ALA A 44 7.16 -10.73 1.36
C ALA A 44 8.33 -11.68 1.11
N ARG A 45 9.55 -11.32 1.53
CA ARG A 45 10.74 -12.17 1.37
C ARG A 45 10.64 -13.49 2.11
N ALA A 46 10.03 -13.52 3.29
CA ALA A 46 9.82 -14.74 4.05
C ALA A 46 8.80 -15.69 3.41
N GLY A 47 7.83 -15.14 2.66
CA GLY A 47 6.73 -15.91 2.05
C GLY A 47 6.84 -16.14 0.55
N CYS A 48 7.80 -15.52 -0.14
CA CYS A 48 7.91 -15.52 -1.60
C CYS A 48 9.36 -15.66 -2.06
N ASP A 49 9.52 -16.22 -3.26
CA ASP A 49 10.85 -16.45 -3.87
C ASP A 49 11.33 -15.20 -4.62
N VAL A 50 10.40 -14.36 -5.08
CA VAL A 50 10.67 -13.09 -5.76
C VAL A 50 9.80 -11.99 -5.16
N VAL A 51 10.39 -10.85 -4.82
CA VAL A 51 9.70 -9.68 -4.28
C VAL A 51 9.72 -8.54 -5.28
N ILE A 52 8.54 -8.12 -5.70
CA ILE A 52 8.30 -6.94 -6.52
C ILE A 52 7.76 -5.84 -5.62
N ALA A 53 8.40 -4.69 -5.58
CA ALA A 53 7.87 -3.50 -4.93
C ALA A 53 7.50 -2.44 -5.97
N THR A 54 6.45 -1.66 -5.72
CA THR A 54 6.11 -0.52 -6.57
C THR A 54 6.31 0.78 -5.82
N ILE A 55 6.73 1.83 -6.54
CA ILE A 55 6.71 3.21 -6.05
C ILE A 55 5.90 4.04 -7.04
N PHE A 56 4.65 4.33 -6.70
CA PHE A 56 3.78 5.15 -7.52
C PHE A 56 2.88 6.03 -6.67
N VAL A 57 3.10 7.34 -6.69
CA VAL A 57 2.21 8.31 -6.03
C VAL A 57 0.97 8.46 -6.91
N ASN A 58 -0.08 7.72 -6.57
CA ASN A 58 -1.31 7.67 -7.36
C ASN A 58 -2.17 8.93 -7.14
N PRO A 59 -2.30 9.85 -8.11
CA PRO A 59 -3.06 11.08 -7.91
C PRO A 59 -4.56 10.83 -7.71
N ARG A 60 -5.10 9.74 -8.25
CA ARG A 60 -6.54 9.42 -8.18
C ARG A 60 -7.05 9.09 -6.79
N GLN A 61 -6.17 8.80 -5.83
CA GLN A 61 -6.56 8.53 -4.44
C GLN A 61 -6.39 9.73 -3.51
N PHE A 62 -6.01 10.90 -4.04
CA PHE A 62 -5.90 12.14 -3.27
C PHE A 62 -7.16 12.99 -3.48
N ALA A 63 -7.91 13.20 -2.40
CA ALA A 63 -9.06 14.10 -2.40
C ALA A 63 -8.63 15.58 -2.31
N ASP A 64 -7.40 15.85 -1.85
CA ASP A 64 -6.81 17.17 -1.67
C ASP A 64 -5.55 17.30 -2.52
N GLU A 65 -5.57 18.23 -3.47
CA GLU A 65 -4.42 18.55 -4.33
C GLU A 65 -3.21 19.02 -3.53
N ASN A 66 -3.42 19.68 -2.39
CA ASN A 66 -2.35 20.11 -1.52
C ASN A 66 -1.66 18.93 -0.83
N ASP A 67 -2.40 17.86 -0.45
CA ASP A 67 -1.80 16.63 0.06
C ASP A 67 -0.97 15.92 -1.01
N LEU A 68 -1.46 15.88 -2.25
CA LEU A 68 -0.73 15.33 -3.40
C LEU A 68 0.56 16.11 -3.70
N ALA A 69 0.47 17.44 -3.73
CA ALA A 69 1.61 18.31 -4.02
C ALA A 69 2.72 18.18 -2.99
N HIS A 70 2.37 18.04 -1.71
CA HIS A 70 3.32 17.91 -0.60
C HIS A 70 3.61 16.46 -0.20
N TYR A 71 3.13 15.47 -0.94
CA TYR A 71 3.47 14.08 -0.63
C TYR A 71 4.99 13.87 -0.80
N PRO A 72 5.69 13.32 0.21
CA PRO A 72 7.15 13.21 0.16
C PRO A 72 7.59 12.27 -0.97
N ARG A 73 8.63 12.70 -1.69
CA ARG A 73 9.24 11.95 -2.80
C ARG A 73 10.73 11.82 -2.54
N THR A 74 11.20 10.60 -2.26
CA THR A 74 12.58 10.31 -1.85
C THR A 74 13.14 9.13 -2.64
N LEU A 75 12.93 9.14 -3.96
CA LEU A 75 13.15 7.98 -4.82
C LEU A 75 14.55 7.37 -4.70
N ASP A 76 15.62 8.20 -4.62
CA ASP A 76 16.98 7.68 -4.51
C ASP A 76 17.22 6.95 -3.19
N ARG A 77 16.70 7.48 -2.08
CA ARG A 77 16.72 6.81 -0.78
C ARG A 77 15.88 5.53 -0.81
N ASP A 78 14.72 5.59 -1.46
CA ASP A 78 13.79 4.46 -1.55
C ASP A 78 14.41 3.30 -2.34
N ARG A 79 15.16 3.59 -3.42
CA ARG A 79 15.93 2.59 -4.19
C ARG A 79 16.95 1.85 -3.32
N LEU A 80 17.72 2.60 -2.54
CA LEU A 80 18.72 2.01 -1.63
C LEU A 80 18.05 1.13 -0.59
N LEU A 81 16.99 1.61 0.04
CA LEU A 81 16.27 0.86 1.07
C LEU A 81 15.62 -0.42 0.50
N ALA A 82 15.00 -0.35 -0.68
CA ALA A 82 14.44 -1.51 -1.35
C ALA A 82 15.52 -2.56 -1.67
N GLN A 83 16.69 -2.12 -2.13
CA GLN A 83 17.83 -2.99 -2.39
C GLN A 83 18.35 -3.67 -1.11
N GLU A 84 18.52 -2.91 -0.03
CA GLU A 84 18.98 -3.42 1.28
C GLU A 84 17.99 -4.45 1.86
N CYS A 85 16.70 -4.29 1.58
CA CYS A 85 15.65 -5.21 2.02
C CYS A 85 15.49 -6.43 1.12
N GLY A 86 16.31 -6.59 0.08
CA GLY A 86 16.27 -7.76 -0.81
C GLY A 86 15.07 -7.75 -1.77
N VAL A 87 14.57 -6.58 -2.17
CA VAL A 87 13.60 -6.45 -3.27
C VAL A 87 14.29 -6.83 -4.58
N ASP A 88 13.71 -7.76 -5.33
CA ASP A 88 14.29 -8.26 -6.59
C ASP A 88 14.00 -7.28 -7.74
N CYS A 89 12.77 -6.76 -7.77
CA CYS A 89 12.32 -5.82 -8.80
C CYS A 89 11.61 -4.62 -8.17
N LEU A 90 12.08 -3.42 -8.49
CA LEU A 90 11.46 -2.15 -8.13
C LEU A 90 10.77 -1.57 -9.36
N VAL A 91 9.46 -1.41 -9.31
CA VAL A 91 8.67 -0.83 -10.40
C VAL A 91 8.34 0.61 -10.05
N VAL A 92 8.78 1.53 -10.89
CA VAL A 92 8.55 2.98 -10.73
C VAL A 92 7.87 3.51 -11.99
N PRO A 93 6.59 3.19 -12.20
CA PRO A 93 5.89 3.56 -13.41
C PRO A 93 5.65 5.07 -13.48
N THR A 94 5.66 5.62 -14.68
CA THR A 94 5.27 7.01 -14.88
C THR A 94 3.77 7.20 -14.74
N LEU A 95 3.33 8.44 -14.61
CA LEU A 95 1.91 8.77 -14.59
C LEU A 95 1.22 8.36 -15.91
N GLU A 96 1.91 8.58 -17.03
CA GLU A 96 1.42 8.21 -18.37
C GLU A 96 1.25 6.69 -18.52
N GLU A 97 2.19 5.87 -18.02
CA GLU A 97 2.05 4.41 -17.99
C GLU A 97 0.85 3.96 -17.15
N MET A 98 0.66 4.59 -16.00
CA MET A 98 -0.45 4.21 -15.13
C MET A 98 -1.79 4.79 -15.58
N TRP A 99 -1.81 6.05 -15.99
CA TRP A 99 -3.03 6.80 -16.34
C TRP A 99 -2.78 7.68 -17.57
N PRO A 100 -2.81 7.13 -18.82
CA PRO A 100 -2.45 7.86 -20.04
C PRO A 100 -3.29 9.12 -20.26
N ASP A 101 -4.55 9.10 -19.82
CA ASP A 101 -5.47 10.22 -20.03
C ASP A 101 -5.57 11.18 -18.84
N TYR A 102 -4.77 10.98 -17.79
CA TYR A 102 -4.77 11.90 -16.65
C TYR A 102 -4.22 13.28 -17.04
N PRO A 103 -4.83 14.41 -16.62
CA PRO A 103 -5.91 14.57 -15.63
C PRO A 103 -7.34 14.43 -16.17
N GLN A 104 -7.52 14.16 -17.45
CA GLN A 104 -8.83 13.89 -18.03
C GLN A 104 -9.45 12.65 -17.38
N CYS A 105 -10.76 12.47 -17.59
CA CYS A 105 -11.48 11.35 -17.02
C CYS A 105 -10.91 10.00 -17.50
N THR A 106 -10.44 9.18 -16.59
CA THR A 106 -10.11 7.79 -16.90
C THR A 106 -11.42 7.03 -17.12
N PRO A 107 -11.63 6.43 -18.31
CA PRO A 107 -12.93 5.81 -18.65
C PRO A 107 -13.32 4.66 -17.70
N THR A 108 -12.33 3.98 -17.12
CA THR A 108 -12.57 2.84 -16.23
C THR A 108 -12.22 3.22 -14.78
N THR A 109 -13.18 2.99 -13.89
CA THR A 109 -12.99 3.13 -12.44
C THR A 109 -13.52 1.88 -11.75
N VAL A 110 -12.77 1.37 -10.80
CA VAL A 110 -13.19 0.28 -9.92
C VAL A 110 -13.63 0.86 -8.59
N SER A 111 -14.83 0.49 -8.14
CA SER A 111 -15.42 0.95 -6.87
C SER A 111 -15.83 -0.25 -6.02
N VAL A 112 -15.50 -0.21 -4.73
CA VAL A 112 -15.94 -1.21 -3.75
C VAL A 112 -16.96 -0.53 -2.83
N ARG A 113 -18.24 -0.72 -3.11
CA ARG A 113 -19.35 -0.09 -2.39
C ARG A 113 -19.54 -0.68 -0.99
N GLY A 114 -20.25 0.08 -0.15
CA GLY A 114 -20.46 -0.30 1.25
C GLY A 114 -19.23 -0.04 2.10
N ILE A 115 -18.25 -0.95 2.08
CA ILE A 115 -17.02 -0.78 2.86
C ILE A 115 -16.19 0.43 2.43
N GLY A 116 -16.24 0.82 1.16
CA GLY A 116 -15.56 2.00 0.63
C GLY A 116 -16.30 3.32 0.84
N ASP A 117 -17.57 3.27 1.30
CA ASP A 117 -18.43 4.46 1.40
C ASP A 117 -18.54 5.01 2.83
N VAL A 118 -18.02 4.33 3.83
CA VAL A 118 -18.11 4.68 5.26
C VAL A 118 -16.76 5.11 5.83
N PHE A 119 -16.74 5.65 7.05
CA PHE A 119 -15.52 6.07 7.75
C PHE A 119 -14.61 6.96 6.89
N GLU A 120 -13.38 6.53 6.60
CA GLU A 120 -12.44 7.29 5.78
C GLU A 120 -12.97 7.55 4.36
N GLY A 121 -13.77 6.63 3.80
CA GLY A 121 -14.40 6.81 2.50
C GLY A 121 -15.45 7.90 2.48
N ALA A 122 -16.19 8.07 3.58
CA ALA A 122 -17.16 9.17 3.75
C ALA A 122 -16.44 10.52 3.89
N ASP A 123 -15.33 10.58 4.63
CA ASP A 123 -14.53 11.80 4.84
C ASP A 123 -13.70 12.18 3.60
N ARG A 124 -13.41 11.22 2.74
CA ARG A 124 -12.55 11.38 1.54
C ARG A 124 -13.23 10.82 0.29
N PRO A 125 -14.29 11.46 -0.23
CA PRO A 125 -15.02 10.99 -1.41
C PRO A 125 -14.08 10.68 -2.59
N GLY A 126 -14.24 9.50 -3.22
CA GLY A 126 -13.41 9.04 -4.33
C GLY A 126 -12.05 8.44 -3.95
N HIS A 127 -11.63 8.55 -2.70
CA HIS A 127 -10.35 7.99 -2.25
C HIS A 127 -10.24 6.49 -2.53
N PHE A 128 -11.21 5.70 -2.08
CA PHE A 128 -11.17 4.26 -2.27
C PHE A 128 -11.45 3.82 -3.72
N ASP A 129 -12.13 4.62 -4.52
CA ASP A 129 -12.22 4.39 -5.97
C ASP A 129 -10.84 4.54 -6.63
N GLY A 130 -10.06 5.53 -6.20
CA GLY A 130 -8.68 5.69 -6.63
C GLY A 130 -7.78 4.54 -6.18
N VAL A 131 -7.91 4.09 -4.93
CA VAL A 131 -7.17 2.93 -4.38
C VAL A 131 -7.57 1.64 -5.10
N ALA A 132 -8.87 1.34 -5.22
CA ALA A 132 -9.35 0.13 -5.88
C ALA A 132 -8.91 0.06 -7.34
N SER A 133 -9.00 1.19 -8.06
CA SER A 133 -8.58 1.25 -9.46
C SER A 133 -7.08 1.01 -9.64
N VAL A 134 -6.23 1.62 -8.81
CA VAL A 134 -4.78 1.40 -8.92
C VAL A 134 -4.41 -0.02 -8.53
N VAL A 135 -4.97 -0.55 -7.43
CA VAL A 135 -4.66 -1.92 -6.98
C VAL A 135 -5.15 -2.96 -7.99
N ALA A 136 -6.35 -2.81 -8.57
CA ALA A 136 -6.83 -3.67 -9.65
C ALA A 136 -5.84 -3.70 -10.83
N LYS A 137 -5.31 -2.53 -11.24
CA LYS A 137 -4.30 -2.45 -12.29
C LYS A 137 -3.00 -3.14 -11.91
N LEU A 138 -2.51 -2.93 -10.66
CA LEU A 138 -1.31 -3.60 -10.16
C LEU A 138 -1.48 -5.13 -10.14
N PHE A 139 -2.62 -5.64 -9.70
CA PHE A 139 -2.93 -7.07 -9.70
C PHE A 139 -3.01 -7.63 -11.12
N ALA A 140 -3.70 -6.94 -12.03
CA ALA A 140 -3.81 -7.35 -13.43
C ALA A 140 -2.45 -7.40 -14.16
N VAL A 141 -1.51 -6.51 -13.81
CA VAL A 141 -0.16 -6.51 -14.38
C VAL A 141 0.71 -7.58 -13.76
N THR A 142 0.70 -7.71 -12.42
CA THR A 142 1.51 -8.70 -11.70
C THR A 142 1.03 -10.12 -11.97
N GLY A 143 -0.29 -10.36 -12.06
CA GLY A 143 -0.91 -11.68 -12.14
C GLY A 143 -0.85 -12.44 -10.82
N PRO A 144 -0.98 -13.78 -10.82
CA PRO A 144 -0.98 -14.61 -9.61
C PRO A 144 0.19 -14.32 -8.67
N SER A 145 -0.13 -13.97 -7.41
CA SER A 145 0.87 -13.46 -6.45
C SER A 145 0.33 -13.42 -5.02
N ARG A 146 1.23 -13.12 -4.07
CA ARG A 146 0.87 -12.68 -2.71
C ARG A 146 1.11 -11.18 -2.60
N ALA A 147 0.11 -10.40 -2.22
CA ALA A 147 0.20 -8.94 -2.12
C ALA A 147 0.15 -8.51 -0.65
N PHE A 148 1.15 -7.74 -0.20
CA PHE A 148 1.37 -7.40 1.20
C PHE A 148 0.96 -5.96 1.48
N PHE A 149 0.05 -5.77 2.44
CA PHE A 149 -0.49 -4.48 2.86
C PHE A 149 -0.40 -4.31 4.38
N GLY A 150 -0.15 -3.09 4.84
CA GLY A 150 -0.12 -2.80 6.28
C GLY A 150 -1.52 -2.69 6.88
N GLU A 151 -1.75 -3.32 8.04
CA GLU A 151 -2.98 -3.21 8.83
C GLU A 151 -3.21 -1.79 9.39
N LYS A 152 -2.23 -0.92 9.29
CA LYS A 152 -2.37 0.50 9.63
C LYS A 152 -3.51 1.15 8.85
N ASP A 153 -3.60 0.85 7.57
CA ASP A 153 -4.66 1.34 6.69
C ASP A 153 -5.75 0.25 6.58
N PHE A 154 -6.38 -0.04 7.74
CA PHE A 154 -7.27 -1.19 7.94
C PHE A 154 -8.44 -1.24 6.94
N GLN A 155 -9.09 -0.10 6.71
CA GLN A 155 -10.20 -0.03 5.75
C GLN A 155 -9.70 -0.25 4.32
N GLN A 156 -8.53 0.28 3.96
CA GLN A 156 -7.89 -0.01 2.68
C GLN A 156 -7.64 -1.52 2.50
N LEU A 157 -7.11 -2.19 3.53
CA LEU A 157 -6.87 -3.63 3.49
C LEU A 157 -8.18 -4.41 3.25
N ALA A 158 -9.27 -4.01 3.90
CA ALA A 158 -10.56 -4.63 3.72
C ALA A 158 -11.14 -4.38 2.31
N VAL A 159 -11.00 -3.15 1.77
CA VAL A 159 -11.37 -2.82 0.39
C VAL A 159 -10.58 -3.65 -0.62
N VAL A 160 -9.28 -3.82 -0.41
CA VAL A 160 -8.41 -4.58 -1.32
C VAL A 160 -8.72 -6.08 -1.29
N ARG A 161 -9.07 -6.65 -0.13
CA ARG A 161 -9.52 -8.04 -0.04
C ARG A 161 -10.82 -8.26 -0.79
N GLN A 162 -11.81 -7.40 -0.55
CA GLN A 162 -13.09 -7.47 -1.26
C GLN A 162 -12.90 -7.31 -2.77
N LEU A 163 -12.06 -6.37 -3.20
CA LEU A 163 -11.70 -6.18 -4.60
C LEU A 163 -11.12 -7.46 -5.23
N ALA A 164 -10.19 -8.12 -4.53
CA ALA A 164 -9.54 -9.34 -5.04
C ALA A 164 -10.56 -10.48 -5.20
N ASP A 165 -11.42 -10.66 -4.21
CA ASP A 165 -12.45 -11.69 -4.20
C ASP A 165 -13.51 -11.43 -5.28
N ASP A 166 -14.08 -10.22 -5.34
CA ASP A 166 -15.16 -9.87 -6.27
C ASP A 166 -14.73 -9.93 -7.75
N LEU A 167 -13.49 -9.56 -8.04
CA LEU A 167 -12.97 -9.58 -9.42
C LEU A 167 -12.26 -10.89 -9.77
N GLY A 168 -12.18 -11.85 -8.84
CA GLY A 168 -11.59 -13.16 -9.07
C GLY A 168 -10.09 -13.10 -9.37
N PHE A 169 -9.37 -12.14 -8.76
CA PHE A 169 -7.91 -12.11 -8.89
C PHE A 169 -7.28 -13.29 -8.15
N ASP A 170 -6.39 -14.02 -8.82
CA ASP A 170 -5.56 -15.05 -8.18
C ASP A 170 -4.44 -14.37 -7.36
N VAL A 171 -4.84 -13.62 -6.33
CA VAL A 171 -3.95 -12.84 -5.46
C VAL A 171 -4.33 -13.07 -4.01
N GLU A 172 -3.40 -13.62 -3.21
CA GLU A 172 -3.55 -13.70 -1.76
C GLU A 172 -3.20 -12.35 -1.13
N VAL A 173 -4.19 -11.67 -0.53
CA VAL A 173 -3.99 -10.38 0.15
C VAL A 173 -3.58 -10.60 1.61
N VAL A 174 -2.30 -10.35 1.91
CA VAL A 174 -1.68 -10.55 3.22
C VAL A 174 -1.67 -9.24 4.01
N GLY A 175 -2.34 -9.22 5.17
CA GLY A 175 -2.22 -8.12 6.14
C GLY A 175 -0.97 -8.27 6.99
N CYS A 176 -0.22 -7.18 7.15
CA CYS A 176 0.98 -7.15 7.98
C CYS A 176 0.78 -6.21 9.18
N PRO A 177 1.26 -6.59 10.38
CA PRO A 177 1.06 -5.83 11.61
C PRO A 177 1.56 -4.39 11.53
N ILE A 178 0.92 -3.51 12.32
CA ILE A 178 1.29 -2.10 12.41
C ILE A 178 2.68 -1.97 13.05
N VAL A 179 3.59 -1.29 12.37
CA VAL A 179 4.88 -0.87 12.93
C VAL A 179 4.75 0.52 13.55
N ARG A 180 5.29 0.69 14.74
CA ARG A 180 5.21 1.94 15.51
C ARG A 180 6.60 2.44 15.87
N ASP A 181 6.74 3.76 16.01
CA ASP A 181 7.90 4.38 16.63
C ASP A 181 8.01 4.01 18.12
N GLY A 182 9.17 4.29 18.73
CA GLY A 182 9.43 4.03 20.15
C GLY A 182 8.45 4.71 21.11
N ASP A 183 7.78 5.79 20.69
CA ASP A 183 6.74 6.49 21.47
C ASP A 183 5.31 5.94 21.23
N GLY A 184 5.16 4.95 20.33
CA GLY A 184 3.88 4.31 20.02
C GLY A 184 3.13 4.90 18.83
N LEU A 185 3.66 5.94 18.14
CA LEU A 185 3.06 6.47 16.93
C LEU A 185 3.21 5.47 15.78
N ALA A 186 2.10 5.16 15.08
CA ALA A 186 2.17 4.34 13.88
C ALA A 186 3.01 5.02 12.80
N LEU A 187 3.91 4.28 12.15
CA LEU A 187 4.76 4.82 11.10
C LEU A 187 3.95 5.22 9.87
N SER A 188 4.24 6.40 9.34
CA SER A 188 3.64 6.94 8.13
C SER A 188 4.60 7.91 7.46
N SER A 189 4.66 7.90 6.13
CA SER A 189 5.42 8.88 5.35
C SER A 189 4.98 10.33 5.63
N ARG A 190 3.74 10.54 6.09
CA ARG A 190 3.21 11.85 6.49
C ARG A 190 3.68 12.33 7.87
N ASN A 191 4.29 11.47 8.69
CA ASN A 191 4.74 11.86 10.04
C ASN A 191 5.79 12.97 10.04
N VAL A 192 6.55 13.12 8.95
CA VAL A 192 7.53 14.21 8.78
C VAL A 192 6.89 15.61 8.79
N ARG A 193 5.57 15.69 8.58
CA ARG A 193 4.81 16.96 8.61
C ARG A 193 4.29 17.32 10.00
N LEU A 194 4.39 16.41 10.97
CA LEU A 194 3.89 16.66 12.31
C LEU A 194 4.81 17.61 13.07
N SER A 195 4.25 18.69 13.59
CA SER A 195 4.92 19.47 14.63
C SER A 195 5.08 18.63 15.91
N ALA A 196 5.94 19.05 16.82
CA ALA A 196 6.10 18.39 18.12
C ALA A 196 4.77 18.33 18.89
N GLU A 197 3.95 19.36 18.81
CA GLU A 197 2.60 19.38 19.40
C GLU A 197 1.67 18.43 18.67
N GLY A 198 1.62 18.46 17.34
CA GLY A 198 0.82 17.55 16.52
C GLY A 198 1.15 16.09 16.79
N ARG A 199 2.46 15.76 16.94
CA ARG A 199 2.90 14.41 17.28
C ARG A 199 2.40 13.98 18.67
N ARG A 200 2.50 14.84 19.70
CA ARG A 200 1.97 14.53 21.02
C ARG A 200 0.46 14.24 21.01
N ARG A 201 -0.30 15.02 20.24
CA ARG A 201 -1.76 14.83 20.10
C ARG A 201 -2.06 13.52 19.34
N ALA A 202 -1.34 13.20 18.29
CA ALA A 202 -1.52 11.98 17.49
C ALA A 202 -1.32 10.69 18.31
N LEU A 203 -0.46 10.71 19.33
CA LEU A 203 -0.27 9.59 20.26
C LEU A 203 -1.53 9.25 21.06
N GLY A 204 -2.47 10.18 21.20
CA GLY A 204 -3.76 9.95 21.85
C GLY A 204 -4.54 8.81 21.21
N LEU A 205 -4.48 8.68 19.88
CA LEU A 205 -5.19 7.63 19.15
C LEU A 205 -4.65 6.23 19.51
N SER A 206 -3.33 6.04 19.49
CA SER A 206 -2.75 4.73 19.81
C SER A 206 -3.00 4.35 21.27
N ARG A 207 -2.98 5.31 22.20
CA ARG A 207 -3.30 5.09 23.62
C ARG A 207 -4.76 4.70 23.81
N ALA A 208 -5.70 5.37 23.13
CA ALA A 208 -7.13 5.03 23.19
C ALA A 208 -7.40 3.61 22.67
N LEU A 209 -6.80 3.24 21.53
CA LEU A 209 -6.93 1.89 20.97
C LEU A 209 -6.36 0.82 21.90
N SER A 210 -5.20 1.07 22.51
CA SER A 210 -4.60 0.14 23.48
C SER A 210 -5.45 -0.01 24.74
N TYR A 211 -6.06 1.08 25.21
CA TYR A 211 -6.97 1.05 26.36
C TYR A 211 -8.21 0.19 26.06
N VAL A 212 -8.85 0.42 24.91
CA VAL A 212 -10.04 -0.36 24.50
C VAL A 212 -9.71 -1.84 24.34
N ALA A 213 -8.60 -2.17 23.67
CA ALA A 213 -8.15 -3.56 23.52
C ALA A 213 -7.95 -4.28 24.87
N THR A 214 -7.31 -3.57 25.83
CA THR A 214 -7.07 -4.11 27.18
C THR A 214 -8.38 -4.27 27.96
N ALA A 215 -9.29 -3.31 27.88
CA ALA A 215 -10.59 -3.35 28.55
C ALA A 215 -11.46 -4.49 28.00
N SER A 216 -11.50 -4.66 26.69
CA SER A 216 -12.25 -5.74 26.01
C SER A 216 -11.72 -7.12 26.39
N ALA A 217 -10.40 -7.31 26.44
CA ALA A 217 -9.80 -8.58 26.87
C ALA A 217 -10.18 -8.97 28.31
N ARG A 218 -10.26 -7.97 29.21
CA ARG A 218 -10.71 -8.19 30.60
C ARG A 218 -12.20 -8.55 30.70
N ALA A 219 -13.04 -7.93 29.86
CA ALA A 219 -14.48 -8.21 29.85
C ALA A 219 -14.81 -9.61 29.29
N SER A 220 -13.98 -10.14 28.39
CA SER A 220 -14.16 -11.48 27.80
C SER A 220 -13.70 -12.61 28.73
N THR A 221 -13.11 -12.31 29.88
CA THR A 221 -12.61 -13.27 30.87
C THR A 221 -13.54 -13.41 32.10
N LEU A 222 -14.65 -12.69 32.13
CA LEU A 222 -15.74 -12.75 33.09
C LEU A 222 -16.96 -13.45 32.46
#